data_6460fe24a469353ea48921167838a31d
#
_entry.id   6460fe24a469353ea48921167838a31d
#
_cell.length_a   1.000
_cell.length_b   1.000
_cell.length_c   1.000
_cell.angle_alpha   90.00
_cell.angle_beta   90.00
_cell.angle_gamma   90.00
#
_symmetry.space_group_name_H-M   'P 1'
#
loop_
_entity.id
_entity.type
_entity.pdbx_description
1 polymer ?
#
loop_
_entity_poly.entity_id
_entity_poly.type
_entity_poly.pdbx_seq_one_letter_code
_entity_poly.pdbx_strand_id
1 'polypeptide(L)'
;IPLYEAIVNSIYAIQERQQKEEFDGKIEVEIIRDPQQVAEIEGIDKSINEITGFRIIDNGVGLDDNNMKSFLQSDSTYRADKGGKGVGRFSWLKAFSKTHIESVYKDENDGVWVKREFEFSLDKLDIDDRLVEEKGAFENRTCVSLIDYLPTYRKHVNKNAETIAMKIMQHCMIYLMSPKCPQICVIDEERYSINSMFEKKIYRCLLYTSPSPRDGATS
;
A
#
# COMPACT_ATOMS: atom_id res chain seq x y z
N ILE A 1 8.67 2.57 -6.68
CA ILE A 1 7.48 2.47 -7.58
C ILE A 1 6.61 1.27 -7.22
N PRO A 2 7.07 0.00 -7.13
CA PRO A 2 6.21 -1.16 -6.85
C PRO A 2 5.35 -1.03 -5.59
N LEU A 3 5.95 -0.63 -4.48
CA LEU A 3 5.24 -0.42 -3.22
C LEU A 3 4.11 0.63 -3.35
N TYR A 4 4.36 1.72 -4.07
CA TYR A 4 3.37 2.78 -4.25
C TYR A 4 2.17 2.32 -5.08
N GLU A 5 2.41 1.51 -6.11
CA GLU A 5 1.34 0.92 -6.93
C GLU A 5 0.44 0.00 -6.10
N ALA A 6 1.02 -0.82 -5.21
CA ALA A 6 0.25 -1.66 -4.31
C ALA A 6 -0.63 -0.81 -3.37
N ILE A 7 -0.06 0.23 -2.75
CA ILE A 7 -0.80 1.14 -1.86
C ILE A 7 -1.92 1.87 -2.62
N VAL A 8 -1.65 2.36 -3.83
CA VAL A 8 -2.67 3.05 -4.64
C VAL A 8 -3.80 2.09 -5.03
N ASN A 9 -3.50 0.84 -5.35
CA ASN A 9 -4.52 -0.18 -5.60
C ASN A 9 -5.39 -0.42 -4.36
N SER A 10 -4.79 -0.48 -3.16
CA SER A 10 -5.52 -0.57 -1.90
C SER A 10 -6.41 0.65 -1.65
N ILE A 11 -5.92 1.87 -1.95
CA ILE A 11 -6.75 3.09 -1.86
C ILE A 11 -7.98 2.99 -2.76
N TYR A 12 -7.82 2.54 -4.01
CA TYR A 12 -8.94 2.38 -4.93
C TYR A 12 -9.93 1.29 -4.47
N ALA A 13 -9.45 0.17 -3.96
CA ALA A 13 -10.30 -0.89 -3.41
C ALA A 13 -11.15 -0.39 -2.22
N ILE A 14 -10.56 0.44 -1.36
CA ILE A 14 -11.28 1.07 -0.25
C ILE A 14 -12.29 2.10 -0.75
N GLN A 15 -11.90 2.96 -1.69
CA GLN A 15 -12.81 3.96 -2.28
C GLN A 15 -14.01 3.31 -2.98
N GLU A 16 -13.81 2.17 -3.64
CA GLU A 16 -14.89 1.39 -4.25
C GLU A 16 -15.86 0.87 -3.18
N ARG A 17 -15.36 0.31 -2.08
CA ARG A 17 -16.17 -0.13 -0.96
C ARG A 17 -16.93 1.03 -0.30
N GLN A 18 -16.30 2.20 -0.12
CA GLN A 18 -16.92 3.41 0.43
C GLN A 18 -18.04 4.00 -0.45
N GLN A 19 -18.17 3.56 -1.70
CA GLN A 19 -19.34 3.91 -2.54
C GLN A 19 -20.56 3.07 -2.19
N LYS A 20 -20.37 1.88 -1.60
CA LYS A 20 -21.42 0.91 -1.27
C LYS A 20 -21.86 0.99 0.20
N GLU A 21 -20.92 1.26 1.10
CA GLU A 21 -21.15 1.31 2.54
C GLU A 21 -20.23 2.32 3.22
N GLU A 22 -20.67 2.85 4.36
CA GLU A 22 -19.84 3.73 5.20
C GLU A 22 -18.98 2.87 6.14
N PHE A 23 -17.67 3.03 6.07
CA PHE A 23 -16.71 2.34 6.95
C PHE A 23 -15.35 3.06 7.00
N ASP A 24 -14.55 2.73 7.99
CA ASP A 24 -13.21 3.26 8.16
C ASP A 24 -12.21 2.46 7.32
N GLY A 25 -11.77 3.04 6.20
CA GLY A 25 -10.74 2.45 5.35
C GLY A 25 -9.39 2.44 6.05
N LYS A 26 -8.68 1.30 5.97
CA LYS A 26 -7.36 1.10 6.59
C LYS A 26 -6.41 0.42 5.63
N ILE A 27 -5.16 0.91 5.61
CA ILE A 27 -4.05 0.30 4.90
C ILE A 27 -2.87 0.18 5.87
N GLU A 28 -2.36 -1.01 6.02
CA GLU A 28 -1.16 -1.30 6.78
C GLU A 28 -0.05 -1.76 5.83
N VAL A 29 1.11 -1.12 5.94
CA VAL A 29 2.31 -1.44 5.16
C VAL A 29 3.34 -1.99 6.11
N GLU A 30 3.44 -3.31 6.20
CA GLU A 30 4.42 -3.99 7.04
C GLU A 30 5.76 -4.11 6.30
N ILE A 31 6.84 -3.74 6.97
CA ILE A 31 8.20 -3.92 6.46
C ILE A 31 8.68 -5.30 6.88
N ILE A 32 9.06 -6.14 5.91
CA ILE A 32 9.61 -7.47 6.18
C ILE A 32 11.13 -7.36 6.17
N ARG A 33 11.76 -7.81 7.27
CA ARG A 33 13.21 -7.80 7.43
C ARG A 33 13.77 -9.21 7.54
N ASP A 34 14.99 -9.37 7.03
CA ASP A 34 15.76 -10.62 7.19
C ASP A 34 16.38 -10.65 8.59
N PRO A 35 16.04 -11.63 9.45
CA PRO A 35 16.60 -11.69 10.80
C PRO A 35 18.10 -12.03 10.81
N GLN A 36 18.67 -12.52 9.70
CA GLN A 36 20.05 -12.96 9.62
C GLN A 36 20.98 -11.95 8.94
N GLN A 37 20.44 -11.00 8.19
CA GLN A 37 21.22 -10.01 7.45
C GLN A 37 21.09 -8.63 8.08
N VAL A 38 22.20 -8.15 8.62
CA VAL A 38 22.29 -6.82 9.23
C VAL A 38 22.80 -5.82 8.21
N ALA A 39 22.13 -4.69 8.10
CA ALA A 39 22.51 -3.58 7.25
C ALA A 39 22.94 -2.37 8.08
N GLU A 40 24.01 -1.71 7.67
CA GLU A 40 24.43 -0.44 8.27
C GLU A 40 23.60 0.72 7.69
N ILE A 41 23.18 1.62 8.57
CA ILE A 41 22.57 2.89 8.17
C ILE A 41 23.66 3.95 8.20
N GLU A 42 23.90 4.59 7.05
CA GLU A 42 24.89 5.66 6.94
C GLU A 42 24.52 6.83 7.86
N GLY A 43 25.44 7.21 8.74
CA GLY A 43 25.27 8.31 9.70
C GLY A 43 24.53 7.96 11.00
N ILE A 44 24.18 6.71 11.23
CA ILE A 44 23.55 6.23 12.47
C ILE A 44 24.35 5.03 12.98
N ASP A 45 24.79 5.10 14.23
CA ASP A 45 25.51 4.00 14.93
C ASP A 45 24.55 2.84 15.31
N LYS A 46 23.62 2.50 14.42
CA LYS A 46 22.63 1.45 14.63
C LYS A 46 22.55 0.58 13.37
N SER A 47 22.89 -0.67 13.53
CA SER A 47 22.64 -1.70 12.52
C SER A 47 21.19 -2.14 12.62
N ILE A 48 20.53 -2.29 11.46
CA ILE A 48 19.18 -2.87 11.37
C ILE A 48 19.17 -3.99 10.35
N ASN A 49 18.25 -4.92 10.51
CA ASN A 49 18.11 -6.02 9.57
C ASN A 49 17.69 -5.52 8.18
N GLU A 50 18.22 -6.14 7.13
CA GLU A 50 17.89 -5.76 5.75
C GLU A 50 16.39 -5.96 5.46
N ILE A 51 15.83 -5.05 4.67
CA ILE A 51 14.46 -5.20 4.17
C ILE A 51 14.47 -6.20 3.02
N THR A 52 13.68 -7.25 3.15
CA THR A 52 13.49 -8.29 2.13
C THR A 52 12.20 -8.11 1.34
N GLY A 53 11.21 -7.42 1.91
CA GLY A 53 9.93 -7.24 1.26
C GLY A 53 8.98 -6.33 2.01
N PHE A 54 7.73 -6.34 1.55
CA PHE A 54 6.62 -5.61 2.17
C PHE A 54 5.35 -6.45 2.13
N ARG A 55 4.48 -6.25 3.11
CA ARG A 55 3.09 -6.70 3.07
C ARG A 55 2.19 -5.47 3.12
N ILE A 56 1.30 -5.36 2.17
CA ILE A 56 0.31 -4.29 2.10
C ILE A 56 -1.05 -4.92 2.37
N ILE A 57 -1.66 -4.53 3.47
CA ILE A 57 -2.92 -5.08 3.96
C ILE A 57 -3.97 -3.99 3.92
N ASP A 58 -5.10 -4.25 3.28
CA ASP A 58 -6.23 -3.33 3.23
C ASP A 58 -7.56 -4.03 3.56
N ASN A 59 -8.55 -3.22 3.91
CA ASN A 59 -9.92 -3.66 4.17
C ASN A 59 -10.90 -3.16 3.10
N GLY A 60 -10.46 -3.07 1.85
CA GLY A 60 -11.28 -2.66 0.70
C GLY A 60 -12.34 -3.68 0.28
N VAL A 61 -12.81 -3.61 -0.96
CA VAL A 61 -13.84 -4.53 -1.50
C VAL A 61 -13.38 -5.98 -1.57
N GLY A 62 -12.05 -6.24 -1.56
CA GLY A 62 -11.50 -7.55 -1.82
C GLY A 62 -11.30 -7.84 -3.31
N LEU A 63 -10.81 -9.04 -3.61
CA LEU A 63 -10.51 -9.48 -4.97
C LEU A 63 -11.59 -10.44 -5.47
N ASP A 64 -12.81 -9.92 -5.64
CA ASP A 64 -13.93 -10.64 -6.24
C ASP A 64 -13.64 -10.99 -7.71
N ASP A 65 -14.58 -11.67 -8.38
CA ASP A 65 -14.40 -12.10 -9.77
C ASP A 65 -14.22 -10.94 -10.75
N ASN A 66 -14.84 -9.79 -10.51
CA ASN A 66 -14.70 -8.61 -11.38
C ASN A 66 -13.34 -7.96 -11.18
N ASN A 67 -12.93 -7.81 -9.93
CA ASN A 67 -11.61 -7.29 -9.57
C ASN A 67 -10.49 -8.24 -10.01
N MET A 68 -10.71 -9.57 -9.94
CA MET A 68 -9.77 -10.56 -10.45
C MET A 68 -9.64 -10.49 -11.98
N LYS A 69 -10.75 -10.38 -12.72
CA LYS A 69 -10.71 -10.16 -14.18
C LYS A 69 -9.94 -8.90 -14.54
N SER A 70 -10.19 -7.80 -13.83
CA SER A 70 -9.44 -6.55 -14.00
C SER A 70 -7.96 -6.71 -13.67
N PHE A 71 -7.63 -7.49 -12.65
CA PHE A 71 -6.25 -7.81 -12.29
C PHE A 71 -5.54 -8.63 -13.38
N LEU A 72 -6.21 -9.60 -13.99
CA LEU A 72 -5.65 -10.46 -15.04
C LEU A 72 -5.43 -9.71 -16.37
N GLN A 73 -6.29 -8.75 -16.69
CA GLN A 73 -6.17 -7.98 -17.92
C GLN A 73 -5.06 -6.91 -17.78
N SER A 74 -3.98 -7.06 -18.54
CA SER A 74 -2.84 -6.14 -18.52
C SER A 74 -3.21 -4.72 -18.97
N ASP A 75 -4.21 -4.57 -19.85
CA ASP A 75 -4.69 -3.32 -20.44
C ASP A 75 -6.12 -3.00 -20.01
N SER A 76 -6.52 -3.36 -18.78
CA SER A 76 -7.87 -3.12 -18.37
C SER A 76 -8.16 -1.61 -18.25
N THR A 77 -9.17 -1.16 -18.99
CA THR A 77 -9.70 0.21 -18.92
C THR A 77 -10.55 0.46 -17.67
N TYR A 78 -10.77 -0.57 -16.85
CA TYR A 78 -11.64 -0.52 -15.67
C TYR A 78 -11.31 0.61 -14.68
N ARG A 79 -10.04 1.04 -14.61
CA ARG A 79 -9.58 2.18 -13.79
C ARG A 79 -9.01 3.33 -14.63
N ALA A 80 -9.21 3.33 -15.94
CA ALA A 80 -8.70 4.38 -16.82
C ALA A 80 -9.26 5.76 -16.44
N ASP A 81 -10.54 5.84 -16.09
CA ASP A 81 -11.20 7.05 -15.64
C ASP A 81 -10.63 7.63 -14.33
N LYS A 82 -9.94 6.78 -13.55
CA LYS A 82 -9.25 7.15 -12.30
C LYS A 82 -7.72 7.28 -12.47
N GLY A 83 -7.22 7.28 -13.72
CA GLY A 83 -5.78 7.41 -14.02
C GLY A 83 -4.96 6.13 -13.91
N GLY A 84 -5.60 4.97 -13.71
CA GLY A 84 -4.93 3.67 -13.66
C GLY A 84 -4.50 3.19 -15.05
N LYS A 85 -3.22 2.83 -15.21
CA LYS A 85 -2.67 2.35 -16.50
C LYS A 85 -2.70 0.82 -16.67
N GLY A 86 -3.24 0.06 -15.70
CA GLY A 86 -3.32 -1.41 -15.76
C GLY A 86 -1.99 -2.18 -15.72
N VAL A 87 -0.86 -1.49 -15.67
CA VAL A 87 0.48 -2.10 -15.70
C VAL A 87 1.16 -2.20 -14.33
N GLY A 88 0.50 -1.71 -13.28
CA GLY A 88 1.10 -1.58 -11.94
C GLY A 88 1.63 -2.89 -11.37
N ARG A 89 0.88 -4.00 -11.52
CA ARG A 89 1.28 -5.33 -11.03
C ARG A 89 2.58 -5.84 -11.66
N PHE A 90 2.84 -5.55 -12.94
CA PHE A 90 4.09 -5.94 -13.59
C PHE A 90 5.29 -5.14 -13.07
N SER A 91 5.03 -3.94 -12.50
CA SER A 91 6.08 -3.17 -11.84
C SER A 91 6.59 -3.88 -10.59
N TRP A 92 5.75 -4.71 -9.93
CA TRP A 92 6.14 -5.48 -8.75
C TRP A 92 7.25 -6.48 -9.09
N LEU A 93 7.11 -7.21 -10.17
CA LEU A 93 8.08 -8.21 -10.62
C LEU A 93 9.38 -7.61 -11.18
N LYS A 94 9.42 -6.31 -11.46
CA LYS A 94 10.67 -5.61 -11.80
C LYS A 94 11.61 -5.46 -10.61
N ALA A 95 11.08 -5.47 -9.39
CA ALA A 95 11.86 -5.23 -8.18
C ALA A 95 11.82 -6.41 -7.19
N PHE A 96 10.80 -7.26 -7.25
CA PHE A 96 10.63 -8.41 -6.37
C PHE A 96 10.61 -9.71 -7.16
N SER A 97 11.11 -10.79 -6.55
CA SER A 97 11.16 -12.11 -7.19
C SER A 97 9.77 -12.69 -7.39
N LYS A 98 8.87 -12.43 -6.42
CA LYS A 98 7.49 -12.90 -6.45
C LYS A 98 6.54 -12.01 -5.65
N THR A 99 5.27 -12.16 -5.95
CA THR A 99 4.17 -11.54 -5.22
C THR A 99 3.17 -12.62 -4.81
N HIS A 100 2.82 -12.67 -3.53
CA HIS A 100 1.76 -13.53 -3.01
C HIS A 100 0.57 -12.65 -2.64
N ILE A 101 -0.62 -13.05 -3.07
CA ILE A 101 -1.87 -12.32 -2.82
C ILE A 101 -2.85 -13.23 -2.11
N GLU A 102 -3.38 -12.74 -1.00
CA GLU A 102 -4.47 -13.35 -0.25
C GLU A 102 -5.58 -12.31 -0.10
N SER A 103 -6.80 -12.65 -0.46
CA SER A 103 -7.95 -11.78 -0.31
C SER A 103 -9.13 -12.54 0.27
N VAL A 104 -9.66 -12.04 1.39
CA VAL A 104 -10.89 -12.52 2.02
C VAL A 104 -11.96 -11.47 1.79
N TYR A 105 -13.09 -11.88 1.24
CA TYR A 105 -14.20 -10.99 0.92
C TYR A 105 -15.53 -11.74 1.01
N LYS A 106 -16.61 -10.97 1.17
CA LYS A 106 -17.96 -11.51 1.15
C LYS A 106 -18.48 -11.48 -0.29
N ASP A 107 -18.84 -12.65 -0.84
CA ASP A 107 -19.45 -12.73 -2.17
C ASP A 107 -20.82 -12.05 -2.15
N GLU A 108 -21.08 -11.17 -3.13
CA GLU A 108 -22.32 -10.39 -3.20
C GLU A 108 -23.53 -11.24 -3.63
N ASN A 109 -23.30 -12.40 -4.29
CA ASN A 109 -24.37 -13.23 -4.83
C ASN A 109 -25.03 -14.14 -3.77
N ASP A 110 -24.21 -14.78 -2.95
CA ASP A 110 -24.68 -15.76 -1.97
C ASP A 110 -24.41 -15.37 -0.51
N GLY A 111 -23.63 -14.29 -0.30
CA GLY A 111 -23.29 -13.78 1.01
C GLY A 111 -22.25 -14.62 1.77
N VAL A 112 -21.63 -15.59 1.10
CA VAL A 112 -20.60 -16.45 1.68
C VAL A 112 -19.25 -15.72 1.71
N TRP A 113 -18.48 -15.97 2.76
CA TRP A 113 -17.11 -15.49 2.80
C TRP A 113 -16.20 -16.40 2.00
N VAL A 114 -15.42 -15.81 1.12
CA VAL A 114 -14.50 -16.50 0.21
C VAL A 114 -13.09 -16.00 0.44
N LYS A 115 -12.15 -16.92 0.52
CA LYS A 115 -10.72 -16.65 0.47
C LYS A 115 -10.20 -16.99 -0.93
N ARG A 116 -9.57 -16.01 -1.57
CA ARG A 116 -8.83 -16.15 -2.83
C ARG A 116 -7.35 -16.03 -2.54
N GLU A 117 -6.56 -16.96 -3.05
CA GLU A 117 -5.12 -17.00 -2.82
C GLU A 117 -4.39 -17.43 -4.08
N PHE A 118 -3.35 -16.69 -4.45
CA PHE A 118 -2.47 -17.04 -5.58
C PHE A 118 -1.10 -16.39 -5.47
N GLU A 119 -0.15 -16.96 -6.19
CA GLU A 119 1.21 -16.44 -6.35
C GLU A 119 1.42 -16.00 -7.81
N PHE A 120 2.18 -14.93 -7.97
CA PHE A 120 2.49 -14.32 -9.25
C PHE A 120 3.99 -14.01 -9.32
N SER A 121 4.68 -14.54 -10.33
CA SER A 121 6.12 -14.39 -10.53
C SER A 121 6.48 -14.34 -12.01
N LEU A 122 7.72 -13.93 -12.33
CA LEU A 122 8.21 -13.94 -13.72
C LEU A 122 8.32 -15.35 -14.30
N ASP A 123 8.64 -16.35 -13.46
CA ASP A 123 8.81 -17.74 -13.88
C ASP A 123 7.48 -18.47 -14.00
N LYS A 124 6.45 -17.98 -13.30
CA LYS A 124 5.10 -18.53 -13.29
C LYS A 124 4.10 -17.42 -13.57
N LEU A 125 3.87 -17.16 -14.86
CA LEU A 125 2.91 -16.15 -15.31
C LEU A 125 1.46 -16.64 -15.21
N ASP A 126 1.26 -17.98 -15.26
CA ASP A 126 -0.05 -18.58 -15.05
C ASP A 126 -0.41 -18.52 -13.58
N ILE A 127 -1.53 -17.88 -13.30
CA ILE A 127 -2.06 -17.71 -11.95
C ILE A 127 -2.93 -18.93 -11.63
N ASP A 128 -2.49 -19.71 -10.64
CA ASP A 128 -3.27 -20.77 -10.03
C ASP A 128 -4.17 -20.16 -8.95
N ASP A 129 -5.34 -19.67 -9.38
CA ASP A 129 -6.31 -18.99 -8.54
C ASP A 129 -7.05 -20.00 -7.67
N ARG A 130 -6.73 -20.02 -6.38
CA ARG A 130 -7.34 -20.91 -5.41
C ARG A 130 -8.44 -20.20 -4.65
N LEU A 131 -9.68 -20.70 -4.77
CA LEU A 131 -10.86 -20.22 -4.06
C LEU A 131 -11.30 -21.24 -3.02
N VAL A 132 -11.54 -20.80 -1.78
CA VAL A 132 -12.08 -21.61 -0.70
C VAL A 132 -13.09 -20.78 0.11
N GLU A 133 -14.14 -21.48 0.62
CA GLU A 133 -15.04 -20.90 1.60
C GLU A 133 -14.28 -20.59 2.90
N GLU A 134 -14.35 -19.35 3.39
CA GLU A 134 -13.66 -18.91 4.61
C GLU A 134 -14.67 -18.83 5.77
N LYS A 135 -14.60 -19.84 6.66
CA LYS A 135 -15.49 -19.90 7.81
C LYS A 135 -14.99 -19.01 8.95
N GLY A 136 -15.90 -18.15 9.45
CA GLY A 136 -15.59 -17.28 10.58
C GLY A 136 -14.94 -15.94 10.20
N ALA A 137 -14.82 -15.61 8.92
CA ALA A 137 -14.48 -14.25 8.48
C ALA A 137 -15.67 -13.30 8.72
N PHE A 138 -15.37 -12.06 9.10
CA PHE A 138 -16.36 -11.02 9.39
C PHE A 138 -15.99 -9.67 8.79
N GLU A 139 -14.86 -9.56 8.12
CA GLU A 139 -14.45 -8.34 7.42
C GLU A 139 -13.64 -8.66 6.16
N ASN A 140 -13.75 -7.80 5.16
CA ASN A 140 -12.92 -7.87 3.98
C ASN A 140 -11.46 -7.57 4.32
N ARG A 141 -10.55 -8.33 3.73
CA ARG A 141 -9.12 -8.12 3.89
C ARG A 141 -8.37 -8.57 2.65
N THR A 142 -7.56 -7.71 2.09
CA THR A 142 -6.61 -8.09 1.04
C THR A 142 -5.19 -7.87 1.53
N CYS A 143 -4.32 -8.85 1.30
CA CYS A 143 -2.91 -8.80 1.62
C CYS A 143 -2.09 -9.04 0.35
N VAL A 144 -1.32 -8.05 -0.06
CA VAL A 144 -0.33 -8.15 -1.14
C VAL A 144 1.05 -8.23 -0.53
N SER A 145 1.72 -9.37 -0.67
CA SER A 145 3.08 -9.61 -0.19
C SER A 145 4.06 -9.49 -1.36
N LEU A 146 4.91 -8.47 -1.31
CA LEU A 146 6.02 -8.26 -2.24
C LEU A 146 7.27 -8.88 -1.62
N ILE A 147 7.76 -9.98 -2.22
CA ILE A 147 8.72 -10.87 -1.56
C ILE A 147 10.03 -10.89 -2.33
N ASP A 148 11.11 -10.84 -1.59
CA ASP A 148 12.50 -10.90 -2.02
C ASP A 148 12.88 -9.88 -3.10
N TYR A 149 13.47 -8.79 -2.68
CA TYR A 149 14.04 -7.82 -3.60
C TYR A 149 15.05 -8.49 -4.55
N LEU A 150 14.93 -8.21 -5.83
CA LEU A 150 15.97 -8.54 -6.80
C LEU A 150 17.28 -7.83 -6.42
N PRO A 151 18.45 -8.49 -6.59
CA PRO A 151 19.74 -7.98 -6.13
C PRO A 151 20.06 -6.56 -6.58
N THR A 152 19.64 -6.18 -7.79
CA THR A 152 19.80 -4.84 -8.37
C THR A 152 19.09 -3.75 -7.58
N TYR A 153 17.96 -4.06 -6.96
CA TYR A 153 17.15 -3.10 -6.21
C TYR A 153 17.45 -3.08 -4.73
N ARG A 154 17.87 -4.22 -4.16
CA ARG A 154 18.16 -4.37 -2.72
C ARG A 154 19.15 -3.30 -2.21
N LYS A 155 20.17 -2.97 -2.99
CA LYS A 155 21.19 -1.95 -2.63
C LYS A 155 20.65 -0.52 -2.55
N HIS A 156 19.52 -0.25 -3.19
CA HIS A 156 18.94 1.10 -3.30
C HIS A 156 17.69 1.30 -2.44
N VAL A 157 17.31 0.28 -1.67
CA VAL A 157 16.16 0.38 -0.76
C VAL A 157 16.54 1.22 0.46
N ASN A 158 15.67 2.17 0.82
CA ASN A 158 15.81 2.87 2.08
C ASN A 158 15.62 1.89 3.23
N LYS A 159 16.55 1.88 4.15
CA LYS A 159 16.56 0.94 5.28
C LYS A 159 15.76 1.45 6.48
N ASN A 160 15.55 2.77 6.55
CA ASN A 160 14.85 3.42 7.65
C ASN A 160 13.34 3.53 7.37
N ALA A 161 12.52 3.02 8.30
CA ALA A 161 11.07 2.98 8.19
C ALA A 161 10.43 4.37 8.12
N GLU A 162 10.93 5.34 8.89
CA GLU A 162 10.43 6.72 8.86
C GLU A 162 10.65 7.36 7.49
N THR A 163 11.82 7.11 6.86
CA THR A 163 12.11 7.58 5.50
C THR A 163 11.17 6.96 4.47
N ILE A 164 10.86 5.66 4.62
CA ILE A 164 9.88 4.97 3.76
C ILE A 164 8.50 5.59 3.95
N ALA A 165 8.06 5.80 5.19
CA ALA A 165 6.80 6.44 5.52
C ALA A 165 6.70 7.85 4.91
N MET A 166 7.76 8.64 5.01
CA MET A 166 7.81 9.98 4.42
C MET A 166 7.68 9.95 2.89
N LYS A 167 8.33 9.00 2.22
CA LYS A 167 8.21 8.83 0.77
C LYS A 167 6.84 8.35 0.34
N ILE A 168 6.20 7.46 1.11
CA ILE A 168 4.81 7.05 0.88
C ILE A 168 3.88 8.26 1.02
N MET A 169 4.04 9.06 2.09
CA MET A 169 3.27 10.29 2.28
C MET A 169 3.40 11.23 1.08
N GLN A 170 4.61 11.47 0.59
CA GLN A 170 4.84 12.33 -0.57
C GLN A 170 4.17 11.80 -1.83
N HIS A 171 4.23 10.50 -2.05
CA HIS A 171 3.62 9.86 -3.23
C HIS A 171 2.09 9.85 -3.16
N CYS A 172 1.54 9.63 -1.98
CA CYS A 172 0.10 9.56 -1.75
C CYS A 172 -0.53 10.93 -1.43
N MET A 173 0.20 12.03 -1.57
CA MET A 173 -0.23 13.37 -1.13
C MET A 173 -1.60 13.76 -1.69
N ILE A 174 -1.86 13.48 -2.97
CA ILE A 174 -3.14 13.81 -3.61
C ILE A 174 -4.32 13.07 -2.99
N TYR A 175 -4.11 11.84 -2.54
CA TYR A 175 -5.14 11.04 -1.87
C TYR A 175 -5.36 11.51 -0.43
N LEU A 176 -4.29 11.90 0.26
CA LEU A 176 -4.33 12.39 1.65
C LEU A 176 -5.10 13.71 1.79
N MET A 177 -5.27 14.45 0.72
CA MET A 177 -6.11 15.67 0.69
C MET A 177 -7.60 15.35 0.67
N SER A 178 -8.00 14.13 0.37
CA SER A 178 -9.40 13.71 0.36
C SER A 178 -9.89 13.38 1.78
N PRO A 179 -11.08 13.88 2.19
CA PRO A 179 -11.68 13.52 3.47
C PRO A 179 -12.03 12.01 3.58
N LYS A 180 -12.11 11.32 2.43
CA LYS A 180 -12.36 9.88 2.34
C LYS A 180 -11.08 9.06 2.21
N CYS A 181 -9.90 9.68 2.44
CA CYS A 181 -8.64 8.93 2.41
C CYS A 181 -8.61 7.91 3.55
N PRO A 182 -8.25 6.65 3.28
CA PRO A 182 -8.07 5.66 4.33
C PRO A 182 -6.96 6.07 5.30
N GLN A 183 -6.98 5.49 6.50
CA GLN A 183 -5.85 5.54 7.40
C GLN A 183 -4.72 4.68 6.85
N ILE A 184 -3.55 5.27 6.63
CA ILE A 184 -2.37 4.58 6.10
C ILE A 184 -1.29 4.56 7.18
N CYS A 185 -0.82 3.36 7.53
CA CYS A 185 0.25 3.17 8.51
C CYS A 185 1.39 2.35 7.91
N VAL A 186 2.62 2.76 8.17
CA VAL A 186 3.82 1.91 7.97
C VAL A 186 4.17 1.26 9.30
N ILE A 187 4.41 -0.04 9.28
CA ILE A 187 4.68 -0.85 10.47
C ILE A 187 6.04 -1.52 10.32
N ASP A 188 6.87 -1.30 11.31
CA ASP A 188 8.17 -1.94 11.52
C ASP A 188 8.31 -2.20 13.03
N GLU A 189 9.44 -1.90 13.65
CA GLU A 189 9.56 -1.85 15.11
C GLU A 189 8.60 -0.82 15.73
N GLU A 190 8.35 0.26 15.00
CA GLU A 190 7.41 1.34 15.36
C GLU A 190 6.30 1.46 14.31
N ARG A 191 5.24 2.18 14.68
CA ARG A 191 4.11 2.48 13.78
C ARG A 191 4.15 3.94 13.36
N TYR A 192 4.16 4.19 12.05
CA TYR A 192 4.18 5.53 11.44
C TYR A 192 2.84 5.81 10.76
N SER A 193 2.03 6.68 11.32
CA SER A 193 0.78 7.14 10.70
C SER A 193 1.07 8.18 9.62
N ILE A 194 0.79 7.81 8.37
CA ILE A 194 1.01 8.69 7.20
C ILE A 194 0.08 9.91 7.25
N ASN A 195 -1.18 9.72 7.65
CA ASN A 195 -2.17 10.79 7.78
C ASN A 195 -1.69 11.84 8.80
N SER A 196 -1.26 11.40 9.99
CA SER A 196 -0.73 12.32 11.02
C SER A 196 0.56 13.04 10.61
N MET A 197 1.43 12.36 9.84
CA MET A 197 2.64 13.00 9.29
C MET A 197 2.27 14.09 8.28
N PHE A 198 1.28 13.84 7.44
CA PHE A 198 0.78 14.78 6.45
C PHE A 198 0.16 16.03 7.12
N GLU A 199 -0.73 15.83 8.10
CA GLU A 199 -1.35 16.92 8.88
C GLU A 199 -0.30 17.82 9.55
N LYS A 200 0.68 17.22 10.23
CA LYS A 200 1.78 17.96 10.86
C LYS A 200 2.57 18.79 9.84
N LYS A 201 2.77 18.26 8.64
CA LYS A 201 3.52 18.96 7.57
C LYS A 201 2.73 20.15 7.01
N ILE A 202 1.42 19.97 6.75
CA ILE A 202 0.54 21.08 6.34
C ILE A 202 0.50 22.16 7.40
N TYR A 203 0.30 21.79 8.66
CA TYR A 203 0.25 22.76 9.76
C TYR A 203 1.52 23.59 9.84
N ARG A 204 2.70 22.99 9.69
CA ARG A 204 3.97 23.73 9.64
C ARG A 204 4.01 24.69 8.44
N CYS A 205 3.62 24.28 7.26
CA CYS A 205 3.58 25.16 6.08
C CYS A 205 2.68 26.37 6.33
N LEU A 206 1.49 26.17 6.90
CA LEU A 206 0.54 27.25 7.20
C LEU A 206 1.10 28.24 8.23
N LEU A 207 1.81 27.79 9.25
CA LEU A 207 2.45 28.65 10.23
C LEU A 207 3.54 29.55 9.62
N TYR A 208 4.29 29.06 8.66
CA TYR A 208 5.34 29.83 7.97
C TYR A 208 4.79 30.77 6.91
N THR A 209 3.58 30.55 6.39
CA THR A 209 2.95 31.42 5.37
C THR A 209 2.01 32.45 5.98
N SER A 210 1.70 32.40 7.29
CA SER A 210 0.94 33.44 7.97
C SER A 210 1.79 34.67 8.11
N PRO A 211 1.35 35.87 7.62
CA PRO A 211 2.12 37.10 7.78
C PRO A 211 2.35 37.39 9.27
N SER A 212 3.61 37.70 9.59
CA SER A 212 3.96 38.11 10.96
C SER A 212 3.15 39.33 11.35
N PRO A 213 2.59 39.41 12.57
CA PRO A 213 1.90 40.61 13.05
C PRO A 213 2.79 41.88 13.09
N ARG A 214 4.06 41.76 12.79
CA ARG A 214 5.04 42.89 12.79
C ARG A 214 5.09 43.69 11.49
N ASP A 215 4.51 43.19 10.39
CA ASP A 215 4.58 43.85 9.07
C ASP A 215 3.45 44.89 8.86
N GLY A 216 2.62 45.13 9.88
CA GLY A 216 1.50 46.05 9.85
C GLY A 216 1.68 47.37 10.61
N ALA A 217 2.89 47.69 11.09
CA ALA A 217 3.13 48.92 11.89
C ALA A 217 4.24 49.77 11.30
N THR A 218 3.99 50.37 10.12
CA THR A 218 4.68 51.58 9.67
C THR A 218 3.76 52.37 8.75
N SER A 219 3.04 53.29 9.32
CA SER A 219 2.60 54.53 8.66
C SER A 219 2.27 55.55 9.74
#